data_5fcc725d3cdfd9b4706b7ff3a0b8767a
#
_entry.id   5fcc725d3cdfd9b4706b7ff3a0b8767a
#
_cell.length_a   1.000
_cell.length_b   1.000
_cell.length_c   1.000
_cell.angle_alpha   90.00
_cell.angle_beta   90.00
_cell.angle_gamma   90.00
#
_symmetry.space_group_name_H-M   'P 1'
#
loop_
_entity.id
_entity.type
_entity.pdbx_description
1 polymer ?
#
loop_
_entity_poly.entity_id
_entity_poly.type
_entity_poly.pdbx_seq_one_letter_code
_entity_poly.pdbx_strand_id
1 'polypeptide(L)'
;MTRILLLGGYGGFGGRIARRLASAGYEVLVAGRSIERARTFCGKSPGLMPVALDRSGITDALKEYEPDIAVDASGPFQAMDHAIPKACIAEGVHYVDIADSRDFVCGIRVLDEAARAAGVVLLSGASSVPALSGAAVRHLAEGMDRVRSVEMAISASNKATAGPAVSAAIVGQVGQPMHIWRGQRWAKAFGWQELRSVTFGCGGTKTISGRRAGLVDVPDLALLPERLAGRPAVSFRAGTELSFQNWGLWIASWLVRWKLVATLAPLARFLHPLQSLTRSLGSDRSAMSVRLFGDVQGRRVERRWTLIANLGDGPEIPTLSVAPIVARILSGLETAGARDAGEALTLRDYAGAFGELAIHHDTEELPTSPSLYERVMSDRFARLPPEVRAIHDIFRDGGAAGEAEVTGAANPLAAFIARLVGFPQPGRHRLHVHFREVNGRESWTRDFEGRRFRSHLSQQGRWLVERFGPFRFAFDLPGDGRGLTMVMQRWWIGPLPLPLWLAPRSTAREWAEDGRFHFDVPIALPLIGQLVHYRGWLEPAGI
;
A
#
# COMPACT_ATOMS: atom_id res chain seq x y z
N MET A 1 6.18 39.84 -11.48
CA MET A 1 6.34 39.02 -10.27
C MET A 1 5.44 37.79 -10.47
N THR A 2 5.92 36.59 -10.31
CA THR A 2 5.12 35.40 -10.53
C THR A 2 4.00 35.31 -9.50
N ARG A 3 2.78 35.10 -9.98
CA ARG A 3 1.55 35.10 -9.17
C ARG A 3 0.97 33.72 -9.05
N ILE A 4 0.67 33.28 -7.84
CA ILE A 4 0.17 31.96 -7.51
C ILE A 4 -1.21 32.06 -6.87
N LEU A 5 -2.25 31.46 -7.46
CA LEU A 5 -3.57 31.35 -6.84
C LEU A 5 -3.61 30.09 -5.98
N LEU A 6 -3.68 30.25 -4.65
CA LEU A 6 -3.69 29.15 -3.69
C LEU A 6 -5.09 28.94 -3.09
N LEU A 7 -5.81 27.95 -3.58
CA LEU A 7 -7.12 27.55 -3.08
C LEU A 7 -6.97 26.84 -1.72
N GLY A 8 -7.80 27.21 -0.75
CA GLY A 8 -7.69 26.72 0.63
C GLY A 8 -6.48 27.27 1.39
N GLY A 9 -5.94 28.41 0.95
CA GLY A 9 -4.66 28.99 1.34
C GLY A 9 -4.49 29.33 2.82
N TYR A 10 -5.55 29.49 3.60
CA TYR A 10 -5.49 29.64 5.07
C TYR A 10 -5.88 28.38 5.84
N GLY A 11 -6.02 27.23 5.15
CA GLY A 11 -6.23 25.91 5.76
C GLY A 11 -4.97 25.36 6.41
N GLY A 12 -5.10 24.17 7.04
CA GLY A 12 -3.99 23.52 7.74
C GLY A 12 -2.75 23.29 6.86
N PHE A 13 -2.92 22.75 5.67
CA PHE A 13 -1.85 22.56 4.68
C PHE A 13 -1.63 23.82 3.82
N GLY A 14 -2.73 24.44 3.33
CA GLY A 14 -2.62 25.63 2.49
C GLY A 14 -1.84 26.76 3.15
N GLY A 15 -2.04 27.00 4.46
CA GLY A 15 -1.29 28.04 5.16
C GLY A 15 0.22 27.79 5.24
N ARG A 16 0.65 26.51 5.29
CA ARG A 16 2.07 26.13 5.22
C ARG A 16 2.62 26.35 3.81
N ILE A 17 1.86 25.94 2.80
CA ILE A 17 2.19 26.15 1.39
C ILE A 17 2.32 27.67 1.11
N ALA A 18 1.34 28.47 1.55
CA ALA A 18 1.34 29.92 1.34
C ALA A 18 2.62 30.58 1.86
N ARG A 19 3.00 30.27 3.11
CA ARG A 19 4.21 30.84 3.72
C ARG A 19 5.48 30.42 2.99
N ARG A 20 5.57 29.14 2.59
CA ARG A 20 6.73 28.58 1.88
C ARG A 20 6.88 29.19 0.49
N LEU A 21 5.79 29.36 -0.25
CA LEU A 21 5.80 30.02 -1.56
C LEU A 21 6.13 31.52 -1.45
N ALA A 22 5.57 32.23 -0.48
CA ALA A 22 5.91 33.62 -0.24
C ALA A 22 7.38 33.80 0.17
N SER A 23 7.92 32.91 1.00
CA SER A 23 9.35 32.92 1.36
C SER A 23 10.26 32.60 0.16
N ALA A 24 9.77 31.91 -0.86
CA ALA A 24 10.46 31.70 -2.12
C ALA A 24 10.36 32.89 -3.10
N GLY A 25 9.70 33.99 -2.70
CA GLY A 25 9.62 35.22 -3.48
C GLY A 25 8.42 35.30 -4.43
N TYR A 26 7.43 34.42 -4.33
CA TYR A 26 6.21 34.48 -5.13
C TYR A 26 5.14 35.38 -4.50
N GLU A 27 4.29 35.98 -5.33
CA GLU A 27 3.06 36.65 -4.91
C GLU A 27 1.97 35.55 -4.78
N VAL A 28 1.45 35.33 -3.57
CA VAL A 28 0.49 34.26 -3.29
C VAL A 28 -0.89 34.84 -2.97
N LEU A 29 -1.84 34.59 -3.85
CA LEU A 29 -3.26 34.91 -3.65
C LEU A 29 -3.86 33.85 -2.74
N VAL A 30 -4.01 34.15 -1.45
CA VAL A 30 -4.50 33.25 -0.41
C VAL A 30 -6.03 33.17 -0.49
N ALA A 31 -6.52 32.21 -1.28
CA ALA A 31 -7.92 32.10 -1.62
C ALA A 31 -8.71 31.15 -0.69
N GLY A 32 -9.93 31.55 -0.37
CA GLY A 32 -10.90 30.75 0.36
C GLY A 32 -12.21 31.51 0.61
N ARG A 33 -13.24 30.82 1.11
CA ARG A 33 -14.61 31.33 1.21
C ARG A 33 -14.80 32.55 2.14
N SER A 34 -13.95 32.72 3.15
CA SER A 34 -14.05 33.87 4.09
C SER A 34 -12.88 34.83 3.89
N ILE A 35 -13.19 36.03 3.42
CA ILE A 35 -12.20 37.11 3.25
C ILE A 35 -11.59 37.55 4.59
N GLU A 36 -12.37 37.51 5.67
CA GLU A 36 -11.93 37.91 6.99
C GLU A 36 -10.86 36.96 7.50
N ARG A 37 -11.05 35.65 7.31
CA ARG A 37 -10.07 34.63 7.65
C ARG A 37 -8.82 34.73 6.79
N ALA A 38 -8.97 34.99 5.49
CA ALA A 38 -7.85 35.21 4.58
C ALA A 38 -7.06 36.47 5.01
N ARG A 39 -7.72 37.60 5.32
CA ARG A 39 -7.09 38.81 5.82
C ARG A 39 -6.36 38.59 7.15
N THR A 40 -7.01 37.90 8.08
CA THR A 40 -6.40 37.55 9.37
C THR A 40 -5.15 36.68 9.18
N PHE A 41 -5.18 35.71 8.27
CA PHE A 41 -4.04 34.85 7.97
C PHE A 41 -2.90 35.61 7.30
N CYS A 42 -3.19 36.41 6.29
CA CYS A 42 -2.18 37.19 5.57
C CYS A 42 -1.55 38.27 6.47
N GLY A 43 -2.34 38.91 7.31
CA GLY A 43 -1.86 39.95 8.21
C GLY A 43 -1.06 41.02 7.47
N LYS A 44 0.19 41.26 7.92
CA LYS A 44 1.17 42.13 7.26
C LYS A 44 2.29 41.33 6.57
N SER A 45 2.09 40.02 6.33
CA SER A 45 3.14 39.19 5.72
C SER A 45 3.36 39.59 4.26
N PRO A 46 4.58 39.96 3.86
CA PRO A 46 4.87 40.31 2.48
C PRO A 46 4.64 39.12 1.56
N GLY A 47 4.15 39.37 0.35
CA GLY A 47 3.89 38.35 -0.66
C GLY A 47 2.58 37.56 -0.47
N LEU A 48 1.79 37.82 0.59
CA LEU A 48 0.49 37.18 0.79
C LEU A 48 -0.66 38.18 0.56
N MET A 49 -1.57 37.86 -0.35
CA MET A 49 -2.74 38.68 -0.68
C MET A 49 -4.04 37.87 -0.38
N PRO A 50 -4.97 38.43 0.42
CA PRO A 50 -6.22 37.75 0.73
C PRO A 50 -7.23 37.84 -0.41
N VAL A 51 -7.85 36.70 -0.79
CA VAL A 51 -8.87 36.59 -1.82
C VAL A 51 -10.07 35.83 -1.29
N ALA A 52 -11.28 36.38 -1.51
CA ALA A 52 -12.52 35.64 -1.29
C ALA A 52 -12.85 34.83 -2.54
N LEU A 53 -12.84 33.50 -2.45
CA LEU A 53 -13.12 32.64 -3.58
C LEU A 53 -13.81 31.35 -3.12
N ASP A 54 -14.95 31.06 -3.72
CA ASP A 54 -15.54 29.72 -3.72
C ASP A 54 -15.07 28.95 -4.96
N ARG A 55 -14.96 27.63 -4.87
CA ARG A 55 -14.51 26.77 -5.99
C ARG A 55 -15.34 26.96 -7.26
N SER A 56 -16.63 27.25 -7.13
CA SER A 56 -17.52 27.52 -8.28
C SER A 56 -17.18 28.77 -9.07
N GLY A 57 -16.51 29.74 -8.45
CA GLY A 57 -16.05 30.98 -9.09
C GLY A 57 -14.64 30.91 -9.68
N ILE A 58 -14.06 29.71 -9.83
CA ILE A 58 -12.65 29.58 -10.25
C ILE A 58 -12.37 30.20 -11.61
N THR A 59 -13.25 30.03 -12.61
CA THR A 59 -13.04 30.57 -13.96
C THR A 59 -12.93 32.08 -13.96
N ASP A 60 -13.82 32.76 -13.22
CA ASP A 60 -13.80 34.22 -13.11
C ASP A 60 -12.55 34.70 -12.36
N ALA A 61 -12.16 33.98 -11.31
CA ALA A 61 -10.96 34.30 -10.56
C ALA A 61 -9.66 34.14 -11.39
N LEU A 62 -9.58 33.11 -12.24
CA LEU A 62 -8.45 32.93 -13.14
C LEU A 62 -8.32 34.11 -14.12
N LYS A 63 -9.46 34.60 -14.66
CA LYS A 63 -9.48 35.77 -15.55
C LYS A 63 -9.18 37.07 -14.83
N GLU A 64 -9.70 37.27 -13.60
CA GLU A 64 -9.53 38.50 -12.83
C GLU A 64 -8.09 38.68 -12.32
N TYR A 65 -7.49 37.59 -11.80
CA TYR A 65 -6.19 37.63 -11.15
C TYR A 65 -5.03 37.25 -12.06
N GLU A 66 -5.29 36.59 -13.20
CA GLU A 66 -4.29 36.15 -14.17
C GLU A 66 -3.07 35.47 -13.53
N PRO A 67 -3.27 34.40 -12.70
CA PRO A 67 -2.15 33.74 -12.05
C PRO A 67 -1.38 32.88 -13.06
N ASP A 68 -0.06 32.77 -12.87
CA ASP A 68 0.79 31.86 -13.65
C ASP A 68 0.47 30.40 -13.34
N ILE A 69 0.09 30.12 -12.08
CA ILE A 69 -0.21 28.78 -11.60
C ILE A 69 -1.29 28.80 -10.51
N ALA A 70 -2.19 27.83 -10.56
CA ALA A 70 -3.15 27.55 -9.49
C ALA A 70 -2.68 26.34 -8.65
N VAL A 71 -2.68 26.50 -7.33
CA VAL A 71 -2.37 25.45 -6.37
C VAL A 71 -3.63 25.13 -5.56
N ASP A 72 -4.10 23.88 -5.61
CA ASP A 72 -5.31 23.46 -4.88
C ASP A 72 -4.97 22.68 -3.60
N ALA A 73 -5.17 23.32 -2.46
CA ALA A 73 -5.09 22.72 -1.13
C ALA A 73 -6.45 22.68 -0.41
N SER A 74 -7.57 22.74 -1.17
CA SER A 74 -8.92 22.89 -0.64
C SER A 74 -9.67 21.57 -0.44
N GLY A 75 -8.98 20.43 -0.28
CA GLY A 75 -9.58 19.11 -0.04
C GLY A 75 -10.71 19.07 0.98
N PRO A 76 -11.37 17.93 1.19
CA PRO A 76 -10.97 16.57 0.78
C PRO A 76 -11.32 16.26 -0.67
N PHE A 77 -10.42 15.56 -1.38
CA PHE A 77 -10.53 15.30 -2.83
C PHE A 77 -11.34 14.03 -3.19
N GLN A 78 -11.78 13.25 -2.21
CA GLN A 78 -12.42 11.94 -2.42
C GLN A 78 -13.76 11.98 -3.18
N ALA A 79 -14.42 13.12 -3.19
CA ALA A 79 -15.69 13.32 -3.90
C ALA A 79 -15.65 14.49 -4.89
N MET A 80 -14.43 14.96 -5.23
CA MET A 80 -14.27 16.08 -6.16
C MET A 80 -14.07 15.59 -7.59
N ASP A 81 -14.53 16.42 -8.53
CA ASP A 81 -14.24 16.30 -9.95
C ASP A 81 -13.04 17.16 -10.37
N HIS A 82 -12.69 17.09 -11.64
CA HIS A 82 -11.61 17.86 -12.24
C HIS A 82 -12.07 19.25 -12.80
N ALA A 83 -13.05 19.90 -12.20
CA ALA A 83 -13.54 21.19 -12.69
C ALA A 83 -12.44 22.28 -12.64
N ILE A 84 -11.66 22.35 -11.57
CA ILE A 84 -10.56 23.33 -11.44
C ILE A 84 -9.43 23.08 -12.45
N PRO A 85 -8.86 21.86 -12.59
CA PRO A 85 -7.91 21.57 -13.67
C PRO A 85 -8.44 21.93 -15.07
N LYS A 86 -9.72 21.65 -15.36
CA LYS A 86 -10.34 22.02 -16.64
C LYS A 86 -10.40 23.52 -16.86
N ALA A 87 -10.77 24.30 -15.82
CA ALA A 87 -10.75 25.76 -15.89
C ALA A 87 -9.33 26.28 -16.12
N CYS A 88 -8.32 25.69 -15.48
CA CYS A 88 -6.93 26.06 -15.70
C CYS A 88 -6.47 25.80 -17.15
N ILE A 89 -6.87 24.67 -17.76
CA ILE A 89 -6.61 24.42 -19.19
C ILE A 89 -7.24 25.51 -20.07
N ALA A 90 -8.49 25.85 -19.80
CA ALA A 90 -9.23 26.84 -20.61
C ALA A 90 -8.62 28.24 -20.56
N GLU A 91 -8.06 28.61 -19.42
CA GLU A 91 -7.45 29.94 -19.20
C GLU A 91 -5.91 29.94 -19.38
N GLY A 92 -5.29 28.82 -19.80
CA GLY A 92 -3.85 28.72 -20.03
C GLY A 92 -3.00 28.80 -18.74
N VAL A 93 -3.55 28.39 -17.60
CA VAL A 93 -2.92 28.46 -16.28
C VAL A 93 -2.41 27.06 -15.89
N HIS A 94 -1.18 26.98 -15.34
CA HIS A 94 -0.66 25.74 -14.78
C HIS A 94 -1.43 25.33 -13.52
N TYR A 95 -1.40 24.03 -13.18
CA TYR A 95 -2.13 23.50 -12.03
C TYR A 95 -1.31 22.49 -11.22
N VAL A 96 -1.40 22.61 -9.89
CA VAL A 96 -0.85 21.63 -8.93
C VAL A 96 -1.86 21.41 -7.81
N ASP A 97 -2.04 20.19 -7.35
CA ASP A 97 -2.82 19.88 -6.15
C ASP A 97 -2.08 18.98 -5.15
N ILE A 98 -2.59 18.91 -3.93
CA ILE A 98 -2.09 18.02 -2.87
C ILE A 98 -3.02 16.84 -2.60
N ALA A 99 -3.76 16.39 -3.62
CA ALA A 99 -4.71 15.30 -3.50
C ALA A 99 -4.04 13.98 -3.08
N ASP A 100 -4.73 13.23 -2.24
CA ASP A 100 -4.39 11.87 -1.82
C ASP A 100 -5.44 10.83 -2.25
N SER A 101 -6.49 11.28 -2.93
CA SER A 101 -7.55 10.44 -3.48
C SER A 101 -7.06 9.70 -4.72
N ARG A 102 -7.13 8.35 -4.71
CA ARG A 102 -6.72 7.54 -5.86
C ARG A 102 -7.44 7.93 -7.13
N ASP A 103 -8.77 8.00 -7.06
CA ASP A 103 -9.60 8.26 -8.25
C ASP A 103 -9.32 9.65 -8.83
N PHE A 104 -9.16 10.66 -7.96
CA PHE A 104 -8.84 12.01 -8.40
C PHE A 104 -7.45 12.09 -9.04
N VAL A 105 -6.43 11.59 -8.36
CA VAL A 105 -5.03 11.67 -8.82
C VAL A 105 -4.82 10.84 -10.09
N CYS A 106 -5.28 9.59 -10.11
CA CYS A 106 -5.14 8.74 -11.29
C CYS A 106 -6.02 9.22 -12.46
N GLY A 107 -7.18 9.81 -12.16
CA GLY A 107 -8.12 10.33 -13.14
C GLY A 107 -7.65 11.57 -13.89
N ILE A 108 -6.65 12.32 -13.37
CA ILE A 108 -6.15 13.54 -14.02
C ILE A 108 -5.65 13.30 -15.45
N ARG A 109 -5.18 12.08 -15.74
CA ARG A 109 -4.64 11.68 -17.06
C ARG A 109 -5.64 11.84 -18.22
N VAL A 110 -6.94 11.87 -17.94
CA VAL A 110 -7.96 12.10 -18.99
C VAL A 110 -7.88 13.51 -19.57
N LEU A 111 -7.17 14.42 -18.89
CA LEU A 111 -6.95 15.81 -19.33
C LEU A 111 -5.61 16.00 -20.07
N ASP A 112 -4.80 14.95 -20.24
CA ASP A 112 -3.42 15.06 -20.75
C ASP A 112 -3.38 15.69 -22.15
N GLU A 113 -4.21 15.22 -23.08
CA GLU A 113 -4.26 15.74 -24.45
C GLU A 113 -4.67 17.23 -24.48
N ALA A 114 -5.71 17.58 -23.73
CA ALA A 114 -6.17 18.96 -23.64
C ALA A 114 -5.13 19.89 -23.01
N ALA A 115 -4.45 19.43 -21.96
CA ALA A 115 -3.39 20.18 -21.29
C ALA A 115 -2.18 20.40 -22.22
N ARG A 116 -1.78 19.39 -22.99
CA ARG A 116 -0.73 19.51 -24.01
C ARG A 116 -1.09 20.52 -25.10
N ALA A 117 -2.33 20.45 -25.59
CA ALA A 117 -2.81 21.38 -26.61
C ALA A 117 -2.82 22.83 -26.12
N ALA A 118 -3.13 23.05 -24.84
CA ALA A 118 -3.11 24.36 -24.19
C ALA A 118 -1.71 24.81 -23.74
N GLY A 119 -0.68 23.96 -23.83
CA GLY A 119 0.69 24.27 -23.38
C GLY A 119 0.83 24.35 -21.86
N VAL A 120 -0.10 23.80 -21.07
CA VAL A 120 -0.10 23.86 -19.62
C VAL A 120 0.32 22.56 -18.95
N VAL A 121 0.88 22.66 -17.75
CA VAL A 121 1.26 21.52 -16.90
C VAL A 121 0.23 21.36 -15.80
N LEU A 122 -0.34 20.16 -15.65
CA LEU A 122 -1.22 19.77 -14.56
C LEU A 122 -0.57 18.62 -13.79
N LEU A 123 -0.23 18.84 -12.51
CA LEU A 123 0.37 17.82 -11.64
C LEU A 123 -0.53 17.59 -10.42
N SER A 124 -1.08 16.37 -10.32
CA SER A 124 -1.96 15.98 -9.22
C SER A 124 -1.23 15.11 -8.20
N GLY A 125 -1.47 15.39 -6.90
CA GLY A 125 -0.89 14.63 -5.81
C GLY A 125 0.50 15.10 -5.37
N ALA A 126 0.78 16.40 -5.39
CA ALA A 126 2.02 17.00 -4.88
C ALA A 126 2.08 16.97 -3.34
N SER A 127 1.97 15.76 -2.76
CA SER A 127 1.86 15.53 -1.32
C SER A 127 2.76 14.39 -0.85
N SER A 128 2.53 13.88 0.38
CA SER A 128 3.26 12.70 0.89
C SER A 128 3.09 11.49 -0.03
N VAL A 129 1.93 11.38 -0.66
CA VAL A 129 1.56 10.37 -1.67
C VAL A 129 0.83 11.06 -2.83
N PRO A 130 1.23 10.82 -4.08
CA PRO A 130 2.31 9.97 -4.55
C PRO A 130 3.68 10.68 -4.72
N ALA A 131 3.82 11.99 -4.44
CA ALA A 131 5.06 12.71 -4.78
C ALA A 131 6.27 12.25 -3.93
N LEU A 132 6.20 12.36 -2.60
CA LEU A 132 7.32 11.96 -1.73
C LEU A 132 7.50 10.44 -1.70
N SER A 133 6.40 9.67 -1.62
CA SER A 133 6.46 8.20 -1.69
C SER A 133 7.09 7.72 -2.99
N GLY A 134 6.71 8.30 -4.13
CA GLY A 134 7.28 7.98 -5.43
C GLY A 134 8.77 8.30 -5.53
N ALA A 135 9.21 9.44 -4.97
CA ALA A 135 10.63 9.79 -4.88
C ALA A 135 11.42 8.76 -4.06
N ALA A 136 10.88 8.34 -2.89
CA ALA A 136 11.50 7.33 -2.05
C ALA A 136 11.53 5.95 -2.71
N VAL A 137 10.43 5.55 -3.38
CA VAL A 137 10.37 4.28 -4.11
C VAL A 137 11.41 4.23 -5.23
N ARG A 138 11.52 5.27 -6.07
CA ARG A 138 12.52 5.31 -7.15
C ARG A 138 13.95 5.25 -6.61
N HIS A 139 14.23 6.00 -5.54
CA HIS A 139 15.54 5.95 -4.89
C HIS A 139 15.90 4.54 -4.40
N LEU A 140 14.95 3.85 -3.76
CA LEU A 140 15.19 2.48 -3.27
C LEU A 140 15.26 1.45 -4.39
N ALA A 141 14.55 1.65 -5.50
CA ALA A 141 14.54 0.75 -6.64
C ALA A 141 15.80 0.87 -7.53
N GLU A 142 16.62 1.89 -7.32
CA GLU A 142 17.82 2.12 -8.12
C GLU A 142 18.74 0.90 -8.08
N GLY A 143 19.07 0.36 -9.28
CA GLY A 143 19.90 -0.83 -9.44
C GLY A 143 19.26 -2.16 -9.01
N MET A 144 17.94 -2.21 -8.77
CA MET A 144 17.22 -3.48 -8.60
C MET A 144 16.86 -4.07 -9.96
N ASP A 145 17.13 -5.37 -10.15
CA ASP A 145 16.73 -6.12 -11.34
C ASP A 145 15.21 -6.29 -11.40
N ARG A 146 14.59 -6.47 -10.22
CA ARG A 146 13.16 -6.69 -10.05
C ARG A 146 12.70 -6.24 -8.67
N VAL A 147 11.56 -5.56 -8.60
CA VAL A 147 10.85 -5.29 -7.35
C VAL A 147 9.71 -6.30 -7.19
N ARG A 148 9.66 -7.01 -6.07
CA ARG A 148 8.65 -8.04 -5.77
C ARG A 148 7.52 -7.50 -4.90
N SER A 149 7.83 -6.59 -3.98
CA SER A 149 6.83 -5.97 -3.09
C SER A 149 7.26 -4.59 -2.62
N VAL A 150 6.27 -3.70 -2.47
CA VAL A 150 6.40 -2.36 -1.88
C VAL A 150 5.48 -2.27 -0.67
N GLU A 151 6.04 -2.02 0.51
CA GLU A 151 5.28 -1.80 1.73
C GLU A 151 5.53 -0.39 2.24
N MET A 152 4.48 0.40 2.37
CA MET A 152 4.56 1.78 2.86
C MET A 152 3.72 1.96 4.11
N ALA A 153 4.18 2.83 5.01
CA ALA A 153 3.46 3.15 6.22
C ALA A 153 3.67 4.61 6.65
N ILE A 154 2.59 5.23 7.15
CA ILE A 154 2.63 6.53 7.81
C ILE A 154 2.04 6.39 9.22
N SER A 155 2.65 7.07 10.20
CA SER A 155 2.12 7.23 11.55
C SER A 155 2.08 8.71 11.90
N ALA A 156 0.86 9.24 12.08
CA ALA A 156 0.66 10.62 12.48
C ALA A 156 0.84 10.79 14.01
N SER A 157 1.41 11.91 14.41
CA SER A 157 1.50 12.38 15.79
C SER A 157 0.11 12.62 16.39
N ASN A 158 -0.03 12.43 17.71
CA ASN A 158 -1.27 12.77 18.41
C ASN A 158 -1.33 14.26 18.84
N LYS A 159 -0.19 14.92 18.96
CA LYS A 159 -0.11 16.35 19.33
C LYS A 159 -0.20 17.29 18.13
N ALA A 160 0.43 16.95 17.01
CA ALA A 160 0.44 17.74 15.80
C ALA A 160 -0.54 17.15 14.78
N THR A 161 -1.77 17.66 14.75
CA THR A 161 -2.84 17.15 13.88
C THR A 161 -2.93 17.98 12.60
N ALA A 162 -3.25 17.30 11.50
CA ALA A 162 -3.42 17.92 10.19
C ALA A 162 -4.80 18.61 10.00
N GLY A 163 -5.67 18.54 10.99
CA GLY A 163 -6.97 19.22 11.00
C GLY A 163 -8.19 18.35 10.65
N PRO A 164 -9.40 18.92 10.72
CA PRO A 164 -10.66 18.18 10.58
C PRO A 164 -10.85 17.48 9.23
N ALA A 165 -10.40 18.08 8.14
CA ALA A 165 -10.55 17.52 6.79
C ALA A 165 -9.79 16.19 6.63
N VAL A 166 -8.57 16.09 7.17
CA VAL A 166 -7.79 14.86 7.14
C VAL A 166 -8.42 13.78 8.01
N SER A 167 -8.92 14.15 9.20
CA SER A 167 -9.66 13.22 10.06
C SER A 167 -10.90 12.68 9.36
N ALA A 168 -11.64 13.52 8.64
CA ALA A 168 -12.81 13.10 7.88
C ALA A 168 -12.46 12.16 6.71
N ALA A 169 -11.37 12.44 5.99
CA ALA A 169 -10.87 11.58 4.91
C ALA A 169 -10.47 10.19 5.43
N ILE A 170 -9.75 10.13 6.56
CA ILE A 170 -9.36 8.88 7.21
C ILE A 170 -10.59 8.08 7.63
N VAL A 171 -11.52 8.69 8.38
CA VAL A 171 -12.71 8.02 8.91
C VAL A 171 -13.64 7.57 7.78
N GLY A 172 -13.71 8.34 6.68
CA GLY A 172 -14.50 8.00 5.50
C GLY A 172 -14.02 6.72 4.79
N GLN A 173 -12.75 6.39 4.87
CA GLN A 173 -12.18 5.18 4.25
C GLN A 173 -12.32 3.91 5.11
N VAL A 174 -12.64 4.06 6.42
CA VAL A 174 -12.69 2.93 7.36
C VAL A 174 -13.74 1.91 6.92
N GLY A 175 -13.32 0.67 6.67
CA GLY A 175 -14.19 -0.44 6.24
C GLY A 175 -14.67 -0.37 4.78
N GLN A 176 -14.36 0.70 4.04
CA GLN A 176 -14.73 0.81 2.63
C GLN A 176 -13.94 -0.18 1.77
N PRO A 177 -14.56 -0.75 0.73
CA PRO A 177 -13.87 -1.64 -0.18
C PRO A 177 -12.85 -0.88 -1.02
N MET A 178 -11.69 -1.50 -1.23
CA MET A 178 -10.62 -1.02 -2.08
C MET A 178 -10.01 -2.18 -2.85
N HIS A 179 -9.28 -1.88 -3.93
CA HIS A 179 -8.54 -2.87 -4.70
C HIS A 179 -7.05 -2.66 -4.50
N ILE A 180 -6.32 -3.75 -4.25
CA ILE A 180 -4.87 -3.75 -4.13
C ILE A 180 -4.27 -4.82 -5.04
N TRP A 181 -3.13 -4.52 -5.63
CA TRP A 181 -2.39 -5.50 -6.42
C TRP A 181 -1.58 -6.39 -5.48
N ARG A 182 -1.92 -7.68 -5.42
CA ARG A 182 -1.22 -8.69 -4.62
C ARG A 182 -1.49 -10.09 -5.18
N GLY A 183 -0.51 -11.00 -5.02
CA GLY A 183 -0.61 -12.32 -5.64
C GLY A 183 -0.73 -12.21 -7.15
N GLN A 184 -0.14 -11.18 -7.75
CA GLN A 184 -0.15 -10.90 -9.19
C GLN A 184 -1.57 -10.73 -9.80
N ARG A 185 -2.51 -10.23 -9.00
CA ARG A 185 -3.85 -9.84 -9.46
C ARG A 185 -4.45 -8.73 -8.60
N TRP A 186 -5.43 -8.04 -9.13
CA TRP A 186 -6.26 -7.15 -8.33
C TRP A 186 -7.09 -7.95 -7.34
N ALA A 187 -6.95 -7.64 -6.06
CA ALA A 187 -7.64 -8.29 -4.97
C ALA A 187 -8.42 -7.28 -4.13
N LYS A 188 -9.62 -7.65 -3.72
CA LYS A 188 -10.44 -6.83 -2.82
C LYS A 188 -9.82 -6.80 -1.42
N ALA A 189 -9.70 -5.60 -0.88
CA ALA A 189 -9.32 -5.33 0.50
C ALA A 189 -10.29 -4.31 1.12
N PHE A 190 -10.09 -3.97 2.39
CA PHE A 190 -10.96 -3.01 3.07
C PHE A 190 -10.11 -2.05 3.90
N GLY A 191 -10.48 -0.79 3.88
CA GLY A 191 -9.81 0.25 4.65
C GLY A 191 -9.76 -0.07 6.14
N TRP A 192 -8.66 0.27 6.78
CA TRP A 192 -8.34 0.02 8.19
C TRP A 192 -8.30 -1.45 8.62
N GLN A 193 -8.44 -2.39 7.71
CA GLN A 193 -8.23 -3.81 8.00
C GLN A 193 -6.77 -4.23 7.84
N GLU A 194 -6.47 -5.49 8.13
CA GLU A 194 -5.10 -6.03 8.16
C GLU A 194 -4.15 -5.19 9.03
N LEU A 195 -4.63 -4.79 10.22
CA LEU A 195 -3.89 -3.98 11.19
C LEU A 195 -2.55 -4.65 11.54
N ARG A 196 -1.44 -3.90 11.39
CA ARG A 196 -0.10 -4.39 11.69
C ARG A 196 0.65 -3.46 12.65
N SER A 197 1.59 -4.03 13.39
CA SER A 197 2.58 -3.24 14.11
C SER A 197 3.66 -2.77 13.14
N VAL A 198 4.01 -1.50 13.22
CA VAL A 198 5.07 -0.87 12.43
C VAL A 198 6.07 -0.22 13.36
N THR A 199 7.34 -0.32 12.98
CA THR A 199 8.46 0.34 13.66
C THR A 199 9.18 1.23 12.65
N PHE A 200 9.47 2.45 13.04
CA PHE A 200 10.19 3.44 12.25
C PHE A 200 11.53 3.70 12.92
N GLY A 201 12.60 3.21 12.32
CA GLY A 201 13.99 3.45 12.72
C GLY A 201 14.67 4.38 11.74
N CYS A 202 15.38 5.38 12.27
CA CYS A 202 16.15 6.32 11.48
C CYS A 202 17.38 6.74 12.31
N GLY A 203 18.54 6.82 11.66
CA GLY A 203 19.75 7.33 12.29
C GLY A 203 19.56 8.76 12.81
N GLY A 204 20.28 9.11 13.87
CA GLY A 204 20.25 10.45 14.47
C GLY A 204 19.00 10.77 15.32
N THR A 205 18.01 9.88 15.40
CA THR A 205 16.81 10.10 16.23
C THR A 205 16.32 8.81 16.88
N LYS A 206 15.53 8.96 17.95
CA LYS A 206 14.95 7.81 18.69
C LYS A 206 13.95 7.06 17.82
N THR A 207 14.07 5.75 17.75
CA THR A 207 13.12 4.85 17.05
C THR A 207 11.70 5.02 17.56
N ILE A 208 10.74 4.99 16.67
CA ILE A 208 9.31 4.93 16.97
C ILE A 208 8.83 3.49 16.79
N SER A 209 8.45 2.82 17.87
CA SER A 209 8.03 1.41 17.86
C SER A 209 6.57 1.25 18.28
N GLY A 210 6.00 0.08 17.95
CA GLY A 210 4.67 -0.31 18.43
C GLY A 210 3.50 0.45 17.81
N ARG A 211 3.72 1.22 16.74
CA ARG A 211 2.63 1.90 16.02
C ARG A 211 1.75 0.89 15.31
N ARG A 212 0.44 1.04 15.43
CA ARG A 212 -0.53 0.24 14.69
C ARG A 212 -0.98 0.99 13.44
N ALA A 213 -0.96 0.31 12.28
CA ALA A 213 -1.38 0.90 11.02
C ALA A 213 -2.25 -0.08 10.23
N GLY A 214 -3.39 0.42 9.71
CA GLY A 214 -4.33 -0.30 8.86
C GLY A 214 -4.18 0.08 7.39
N LEU A 215 -4.77 -0.72 6.49
CA LEU A 215 -4.78 -0.43 5.06
C LEU A 215 -5.54 0.86 4.75
N VAL A 216 -4.98 1.67 3.87
CA VAL A 216 -5.58 2.93 3.40
C VAL A 216 -5.47 3.00 1.89
N ASP A 217 -6.49 3.53 1.24
CA ASP A 217 -6.54 3.71 -0.21
C ASP A 217 -5.80 4.98 -0.61
N VAL A 218 -4.77 4.83 -1.44
CA VAL A 218 -3.92 5.92 -1.94
C VAL A 218 -3.56 5.69 -3.41
N PRO A 219 -3.15 6.75 -4.16
CA PRO A 219 -2.79 6.64 -5.58
C PRO A 219 -1.71 5.58 -5.86
N ASP A 220 -0.72 5.44 -5.01
CA ASP A 220 0.41 4.52 -5.13
C ASP A 220 -0.01 3.07 -5.33
N LEU A 221 -1.17 2.66 -4.78
CA LEU A 221 -1.68 1.29 -4.93
C LEU A 221 -2.08 0.96 -6.39
N ALA A 222 -2.37 1.97 -7.20
CA ALA A 222 -2.62 1.82 -8.62
C ALA A 222 -1.37 2.13 -9.47
N LEU A 223 -0.62 3.17 -9.11
CA LEU A 223 0.47 3.69 -9.92
C LEU A 223 1.72 2.79 -9.88
N LEU A 224 2.13 2.34 -8.70
CA LEU A 224 3.40 1.63 -8.54
C LEU A 224 3.43 0.24 -9.17
N PRO A 225 2.36 -0.59 -9.15
CA PRO A 225 2.37 -1.88 -9.83
C PRO A 225 2.57 -1.75 -11.35
N GLU A 226 2.17 -0.65 -11.95
CA GLU A 226 2.30 -0.41 -13.39
C GLU A 226 3.67 0.16 -13.78
N ARG A 227 4.33 0.86 -12.86
CA ARG A 227 5.60 1.56 -13.12
C ARG A 227 6.84 0.76 -12.82
N LEU A 228 6.75 -0.17 -11.88
CA LEU A 228 7.91 -0.93 -11.43
C LEU A 228 8.04 -2.26 -12.16
N ALA A 229 9.26 -2.62 -12.54
CA ALA A 229 9.57 -3.90 -13.14
C ALA A 229 9.15 -5.07 -12.22
N GLY A 230 8.44 -6.04 -12.76
CA GLY A 230 7.91 -7.18 -12.01
C GLY A 230 6.50 -6.99 -11.45
N ARG A 231 5.85 -5.85 -11.68
CA ARG A 231 4.50 -5.52 -11.17
C ARG A 231 4.33 -5.90 -9.70
N PRO A 232 5.08 -5.28 -8.78
CA PRO A 232 5.15 -5.69 -7.39
C PRO A 232 3.81 -5.60 -6.68
N ALA A 233 3.62 -6.42 -5.66
CA ALA A 233 2.54 -6.21 -4.71
C ALA A 233 2.77 -4.90 -3.95
N VAL A 234 1.74 -4.05 -3.87
CA VAL A 234 1.84 -2.75 -3.19
C VAL A 234 0.85 -2.67 -2.05
N SER A 235 1.33 -2.22 -0.89
CA SER A 235 0.48 -1.95 0.26
C SER A 235 0.83 -0.64 0.93
N PHE A 236 -0.19 0.15 1.27
CA PHE A 236 -0.05 1.36 2.03
C PHE A 236 -0.86 1.28 3.33
N ARG A 237 -0.24 1.67 4.44
CA ARG A 237 -0.88 1.68 5.76
C ARG A 237 -0.75 3.02 6.42
N ALA A 238 -1.80 3.44 7.11
CA ALA A 238 -1.74 4.61 7.96
C ALA A 238 -2.25 4.28 9.36
N GLY A 239 -1.76 5.03 10.33
CA GLY A 239 -2.20 4.92 11.70
C GLY A 239 -1.98 6.20 12.49
N THR A 240 -2.82 6.39 13.49
CA THR A 240 -2.60 7.39 14.54
C THR A 240 -1.55 6.88 15.53
N GLU A 241 -1.03 7.77 16.35
CA GLU A 241 -0.04 7.41 17.35
C GLU A 241 -0.52 6.37 18.36
N LEU A 242 -1.74 6.55 18.86
CA LEU A 242 -2.26 5.75 19.97
C LEU A 242 -2.89 4.46 19.47
N SER A 243 -2.34 3.33 19.91
CA SER A 243 -2.77 2.00 19.46
C SER A 243 -4.25 1.72 19.68
N PHE A 244 -4.85 2.21 20.78
CA PHE A 244 -6.27 1.98 21.06
C PHE A 244 -7.19 2.68 20.03
N GLN A 245 -6.80 3.85 19.50
CA GLN A 245 -7.54 4.53 18.43
C GLN A 245 -7.57 3.67 17.17
N ASN A 246 -6.44 3.10 16.78
CA ASN A 246 -6.34 2.22 15.62
C ASN A 246 -7.11 0.90 15.81
N TRP A 247 -7.14 0.36 17.02
CA TRP A 247 -7.99 -0.79 17.36
C TRP A 247 -9.48 -0.43 17.28
N GLY A 248 -9.87 0.73 17.77
CA GLY A 248 -11.24 1.23 17.66
C GLY A 248 -11.70 1.37 16.22
N LEU A 249 -10.87 1.98 15.36
CA LEU A 249 -11.14 2.10 13.92
C LEU A 249 -11.19 0.72 13.23
N TRP A 250 -10.32 -0.21 13.62
CA TRP A 250 -10.33 -1.57 13.10
C TRP A 250 -11.63 -2.31 13.47
N ILE A 251 -12.09 -2.22 14.72
CA ILE A 251 -13.38 -2.79 15.13
C ILE A 251 -14.52 -2.14 14.34
N ALA A 252 -14.54 -0.82 14.25
CA ALA A 252 -15.56 -0.09 13.50
C ALA A 252 -15.56 -0.43 12.00
N SER A 253 -14.41 -0.78 11.43
CA SER A 253 -14.30 -1.19 10.02
C SER A 253 -15.13 -2.44 9.69
N TRP A 254 -15.35 -3.32 10.65
CA TRP A 254 -16.18 -4.51 10.46
C TRP A 254 -17.67 -4.17 10.32
N LEU A 255 -18.15 -3.11 10.98
CA LEU A 255 -19.55 -2.65 10.85
C LEU A 255 -19.83 -2.19 9.41
N VAL A 256 -18.88 -1.45 8.81
CA VAL A 256 -18.99 -1.02 7.41
C VAL A 256 -18.83 -2.22 6.46
N ARG A 257 -17.84 -3.08 6.70
CA ARG A 257 -17.59 -4.27 5.87
C ARG A 257 -18.79 -5.20 5.83
N TRP A 258 -19.49 -5.39 6.94
CA TRP A 258 -20.71 -6.21 7.02
C TRP A 258 -21.96 -5.45 6.57
N LYS A 259 -21.79 -4.20 6.06
CA LYS A 259 -22.89 -3.34 5.60
C LYS A 259 -23.94 -3.01 6.68
N LEU A 260 -23.58 -3.09 7.95
CA LEU A 260 -24.44 -2.63 9.06
C LEU A 260 -24.51 -1.10 9.08
N VAL A 261 -23.47 -0.42 8.60
CA VAL A 261 -23.38 1.03 8.41
C VAL A 261 -22.77 1.28 7.04
N ALA A 262 -23.26 2.26 6.31
CA ALA A 262 -22.75 2.59 4.96
C ALA A 262 -21.35 3.23 5.01
N THR A 263 -21.13 4.14 5.96
CA THR A 263 -19.85 4.86 6.16
C THR A 263 -19.77 5.41 7.57
N LEU A 264 -18.56 5.60 8.05
CA LEU A 264 -18.28 6.27 9.33
C LEU A 264 -18.02 7.78 9.16
N ALA A 265 -18.03 8.32 7.94
CA ALA A 265 -17.78 9.73 7.67
C ALA A 265 -18.58 10.72 8.55
N PRO A 266 -19.89 10.50 8.82
CA PRO A 266 -20.66 11.38 9.72
C PRO A 266 -20.13 11.43 11.16
N LEU A 267 -19.42 10.37 11.60
CA LEU A 267 -18.84 10.31 12.95
C LEU A 267 -17.56 11.14 13.09
N ALA A 268 -16.94 11.56 12.01
CA ALA A 268 -15.70 12.33 12.04
C ALA A 268 -15.82 13.61 12.87
N ARG A 269 -16.99 14.27 12.83
CA ARG A 269 -17.29 15.47 13.64
C ARG A 269 -17.22 15.24 15.14
N PHE A 270 -17.52 14.02 15.60
CA PHE A 270 -17.47 13.64 17.02
C PHE A 270 -16.11 13.10 17.42
N LEU A 271 -15.40 12.45 16.50
CA LEU A 271 -14.07 11.87 16.76
C LEU A 271 -12.98 12.93 16.88
N HIS A 272 -13.11 14.04 16.16
CA HIS A 272 -12.15 15.14 16.22
C HIS A 272 -12.04 15.79 17.64
N PRO A 273 -13.14 16.16 18.33
CA PRO A 273 -13.07 16.61 19.72
C PRO A 273 -12.52 15.55 20.68
N LEU A 274 -12.89 14.28 20.47
CA LEU A 274 -12.39 13.17 21.29
C LEU A 274 -10.86 12.98 21.14
N GLN A 275 -10.32 13.21 19.95
CA GLN A 275 -8.88 13.22 19.71
C GLN A 275 -8.20 14.32 20.54
N SER A 276 -8.83 15.50 20.71
CA SER A 276 -8.27 16.58 21.51
C SER A 276 -8.09 16.21 22.99
N LEU A 277 -8.98 15.39 23.54
CA LEU A 277 -8.88 14.89 24.92
C LEU A 277 -7.69 13.95 25.13
N THR A 278 -7.26 13.27 24.07
CA THR A 278 -6.11 12.34 24.14
C THR A 278 -4.78 12.99 23.79
N ARG A 279 -4.76 14.30 23.50
CA ARG A 279 -3.57 15.03 23.04
C ARG A 279 -2.40 14.91 24.02
N SER A 280 -2.68 14.93 25.32
CA SER A 280 -1.66 14.79 26.38
C SER A 280 -0.97 13.42 26.40
N LEU A 281 -1.63 12.36 25.88
CA LEU A 281 -1.12 10.98 25.90
C LEU A 281 -0.15 10.69 24.77
N GLY A 282 0.02 11.59 23.80
CA GLY A 282 0.84 11.38 22.62
C GLY A 282 2.14 12.16 22.62
N SER A 283 2.90 11.97 21.58
CA SER A 283 4.10 12.77 21.24
C SER A 283 3.81 13.73 20.08
N ASP A 284 4.79 14.54 19.76
CA ASP A 284 4.81 15.45 18.60
C ASP A 284 5.49 14.82 17.38
N ARG A 285 5.74 13.49 17.40
CA ARG A 285 6.54 12.77 16.41
C ARG A 285 5.68 12.02 15.41
N SER A 286 5.90 12.31 14.13
CA SER A 286 5.30 11.61 12.99
C SER A 286 6.37 10.85 12.23
N ALA A 287 5.96 9.81 11.49
CA ALA A 287 6.90 9.03 10.70
C ALA A 287 6.29 8.50 9.40
N MET A 288 7.14 8.30 8.41
CA MET A 288 6.84 7.62 7.16
C MET A 288 7.93 6.59 6.87
N SER A 289 7.56 5.44 6.32
CA SER A 289 8.52 4.46 5.82
C SER A 289 8.08 3.89 4.49
N VAL A 290 9.06 3.64 3.64
CA VAL A 290 8.93 2.93 2.36
C VAL A 290 9.91 1.78 2.39
N ARG A 291 9.42 0.55 2.14
CA ARG A 291 10.23 -0.67 2.09
C ARG A 291 10.03 -1.36 0.76
N LEU A 292 11.12 -1.65 0.08
CA LEU A 292 11.14 -2.41 -1.15
C LEU A 292 11.80 -3.76 -0.90
N PHE A 293 11.18 -4.78 -1.45
CA PHE A 293 11.68 -6.15 -1.46
C PHE A 293 11.88 -6.56 -2.91
N GLY A 294 13.08 -6.97 -3.28
CA GLY A 294 13.41 -7.26 -4.66
C GLY A 294 14.72 -8.02 -4.80
N ASP A 295 15.24 -8.02 -6.01
CA ASP A 295 16.46 -8.73 -6.37
C ASP A 295 17.48 -7.74 -6.94
N VAL A 296 18.75 -7.90 -6.55
CA VAL A 296 19.91 -7.19 -7.09
C VAL A 296 20.96 -8.23 -7.44
N GLN A 297 21.33 -8.36 -8.72
CA GLN A 297 22.27 -9.36 -9.22
C GLN A 297 21.95 -10.78 -8.73
N GLY A 298 20.65 -11.13 -8.78
CA GLY A 298 20.13 -12.42 -8.34
C GLY A 298 20.09 -12.64 -6.82
N ARG A 299 20.51 -11.68 -6.00
CA ARG A 299 20.42 -11.73 -4.54
C ARG A 299 19.16 -11.00 -4.07
N ARG A 300 18.45 -11.60 -3.12
CA ARG A 300 17.31 -10.95 -2.44
C ARG A 300 17.82 -9.81 -1.58
N VAL A 301 17.17 -8.67 -1.69
CA VAL A 301 17.45 -7.48 -0.89
C VAL A 301 16.16 -6.88 -0.33
N GLU A 302 16.25 -6.33 0.86
CA GLU A 302 15.27 -5.43 1.44
C GLU A 302 15.93 -4.06 1.57
N ARG A 303 15.36 -3.03 0.94
CA ARG A 303 15.76 -1.65 1.15
C ARG A 303 14.65 -0.88 1.83
N ARG A 304 15.03 -0.04 2.76
CA ARG A 304 14.10 0.76 3.56
C ARG A 304 14.55 2.21 3.60
N TRP A 305 13.64 3.10 3.25
CA TRP A 305 13.76 4.51 3.57
C TRP A 305 12.80 4.84 4.70
N THR A 306 13.27 5.57 5.70
CA THR A 306 12.48 6.02 6.85
C THR A 306 12.66 7.52 7.05
N LEU A 307 11.57 8.21 7.32
CA LEU A 307 11.53 9.60 7.70
C LEU A 307 10.85 9.72 9.07
N ILE A 308 11.43 10.49 9.99
CA ILE A 308 10.87 10.84 11.28
C ILE A 308 10.89 12.37 11.41
N ALA A 309 9.70 12.98 11.59
CA ALA A 309 9.54 14.38 11.91
C ALA A 309 9.29 14.54 13.40
N ASN A 310 10.12 15.34 14.06
CA ASN A 310 10.04 15.69 15.47
C ASN A 310 9.43 17.11 15.63
N LEU A 311 9.29 17.58 16.85
CA LEU A 311 8.87 18.95 17.21
C LEU A 311 7.55 19.42 16.56
N GLY A 312 6.70 18.47 16.16
CA GLY A 312 5.42 18.80 15.56
C GLY A 312 5.47 19.07 14.05
N ASP A 313 6.59 18.83 13.36
CA ASP A 313 6.76 19.09 11.93
C ASP A 313 6.09 18.05 11.00
N GLY A 314 5.46 17.03 11.56
CA GLY A 314 4.72 16.03 10.76
C GLY A 314 3.75 16.63 9.73
N PRO A 315 2.90 17.60 10.08
CA PRO A 315 2.00 18.27 9.15
C PRO A 315 2.66 19.11 8.05
N GLU A 316 3.97 19.38 8.12
CA GLU A 316 4.73 20.00 7.03
C GLU A 316 4.92 19.03 5.85
N ILE A 317 5.13 17.72 6.12
CA ILE A 317 5.52 16.72 5.11
C ILE A 317 4.61 16.73 3.88
N PRO A 318 3.25 16.74 3.99
CA PRO A 318 2.38 16.78 2.83
C PRO A 318 2.50 18.03 1.94
N THR A 319 3.16 19.08 2.43
CA THR A 319 3.26 20.38 1.72
C THR A 319 4.61 20.58 1.04
N LEU A 320 5.60 19.75 1.35
CA LEU A 320 6.99 19.95 0.92
C LEU A 320 7.20 19.82 -0.58
N SER A 321 6.35 19.05 -1.27
CA SER A 321 6.46 18.83 -2.71
C SER A 321 6.04 20.04 -3.54
N VAL A 322 5.18 20.92 -3.00
CA VAL A 322 4.53 21.98 -3.80
C VAL A 322 5.54 23.01 -4.30
N ALA A 323 6.36 23.58 -3.42
CA ALA A 323 7.29 24.66 -3.81
C ALA A 323 8.32 24.21 -4.86
N PRO A 324 9.01 23.07 -4.73
CA PRO A 324 9.92 22.61 -5.78
C PRO A 324 9.21 22.26 -7.09
N ILE A 325 7.98 21.71 -7.06
CA ILE A 325 7.19 21.46 -8.27
C ILE A 325 6.83 22.78 -8.96
N VAL A 326 6.34 23.76 -8.21
CA VAL A 326 6.03 25.10 -8.73
C VAL A 326 7.27 25.72 -9.39
N ALA A 327 8.42 25.68 -8.72
CA ALA A 327 9.67 26.19 -9.27
C ALA A 327 10.07 25.50 -10.59
N ARG A 328 9.92 24.19 -10.69
CA ARG A 328 10.21 23.42 -11.91
C ARG A 328 9.27 23.75 -13.06
N ILE A 329 7.96 23.90 -12.79
CA ILE A 329 6.96 24.30 -13.79
C ILE A 329 7.31 25.70 -14.34
N LEU A 330 7.50 26.66 -13.45
CA LEU A 330 7.76 28.06 -13.83
C LEU A 330 9.11 28.28 -14.51
N SER A 331 10.10 27.40 -14.28
CA SER A 331 11.37 27.41 -15.01
C SER A 331 11.35 26.60 -16.30
N GLY A 332 10.20 26.06 -16.72
CA GLY A 332 10.07 25.31 -17.97
C GLY A 332 10.73 23.93 -17.94
N LEU A 333 11.01 23.38 -16.76
CA LEU A 333 11.60 22.05 -16.59
C LEU A 333 10.57 20.92 -16.67
N GLU A 334 9.27 21.25 -16.64
CA GLU A 334 8.18 20.29 -16.76
C GLU A 334 7.51 20.40 -18.12
N THR A 335 7.27 19.28 -18.78
CA THR A 335 6.57 19.24 -20.07
C THR A 335 5.06 19.43 -19.88
N ALA A 336 4.42 20.15 -20.81
CA ALA A 336 2.97 20.30 -20.83
C ALA A 336 2.26 18.93 -20.85
N GLY A 337 1.12 18.87 -20.20
CA GLY A 337 0.30 17.66 -20.05
C GLY A 337 -0.23 17.49 -18.64
N ALA A 338 -1.09 16.46 -18.45
CA ALA A 338 -1.71 16.16 -17.16
C ALA A 338 -1.24 14.78 -16.65
N ARG A 339 -0.67 14.75 -15.46
CA ARG A 339 -0.16 13.53 -14.82
C ARG A 339 -0.15 13.63 -13.30
N ASP A 340 0.04 12.51 -12.63
CA ASP A 340 0.30 12.53 -11.20
C ASP A 340 1.73 12.98 -10.88
N ALA A 341 1.93 13.48 -9.66
CA ALA A 341 3.20 14.02 -9.19
C ALA A 341 4.21 12.96 -8.71
N GLY A 342 3.89 11.66 -8.82
CA GLY A 342 4.72 10.57 -8.30
C GLY A 342 6.14 10.50 -8.90
N GLU A 343 6.37 11.10 -10.07
CA GLU A 343 7.68 11.12 -10.74
C GLU A 343 8.28 12.54 -10.83
N ALA A 344 7.59 13.56 -10.30
CA ALA A 344 7.99 14.94 -10.48
C ALA A 344 9.29 15.33 -9.73
N LEU A 345 9.57 14.69 -8.60
CA LEU A 345 10.69 15.05 -7.71
C LEU A 345 11.53 13.83 -7.35
N THR A 346 12.80 14.05 -7.01
CA THR A 346 13.71 13.09 -6.39
C THR A 346 13.84 13.37 -4.90
N LEU A 347 14.42 12.45 -4.10
CA LEU A 347 14.68 12.74 -2.68
C LEU A 347 15.64 13.91 -2.46
N ARG A 348 16.51 14.21 -3.42
CA ARG A 348 17.42 15.36 -3.37
C ARG A 348 16.68 16.70 -3.39
N ASP A 349 15.53 16.76 -4.08
CA ASP A 349 14.72 17.97 -4.18
C ASP A 349 14.08 18.35 -2.83
N TYR A 350 14.01 17.41 -1.88
CA TYR A 350 13.51 17.65 -0.51
C TYR A 350 14.61 18.00 0.50
N ALA A 351 15.89 17.86 0.14
CA ALA A 351 16.99 17.97 1.11
C ALA A 351 17.03 19.34 1.83
N GLY A 352 16.79 20.43 1.10
CA GLY A 352 16.72 21.77 1.68
C GLY A 352 15.60 21.88 2.72
N ALA A 353 14.38 21.46 2.34
CA ALA A 353 13.21 21.51 3.21
C ALA A 353 13.34 20.60 4.44
N PHE A 354 13.98 19.41 4.30
CA PHE A 354 14.27 18.54 5.44
C PHE A 354 15.28 19.16 6.40
N GLY A 355 16.28 19.88 5.87
CA GLY A 355 17.29 20.58 6.68
C GLY A 355 16.77 21.79 7.46
N GLU A 356 15.69 22.44 6.99
CA GLU A 356 15.01 23.55 7.67
C GLU A 356 14.08 23.09 8.81
N LEU A 357 13.70 21.81 8.82
CA LEU A 357 12.73 21.22 9.74
C LEU A 357 13.41 20.20 10.65
N ALA A 358 12.76 19.84 11.75
CA ALA A 358 13.23 18.77 12.64
C ALA A 358 12.95 17.37 12.03
N ILE A 359 13.36 17.17 10.77
CA ILE A 359 13.15 15.96 10.00
C ILE A 359 14.47 15.18 9.89
N HIS A 360 14.44 13.91 10.27
CA HIS A 360 15.52 12.96 10.05
C HIS A 360 15.04 11.92 9.05
N HIS A 361 15.86 11.58 8.08
CA HIS A 361 15.59 10.49 7.14
C HIS A 361 16.84 9.67 6.88
N ASP A 362 16.63 8.40 6.55
CA ASP A 362 17.70 7.44 6.37
C ASP A 362 17.31 6.36 5.37
N THR A 363 18.30 5.80 4.70
CA THR A 363 18.16 4.67 3.77
C THR A 363 19.03 3.52 4.24
N GLU A 364 18.45 2.36 4.39
CA GLU A 364 19.14 1.14 4.82
C GLU A 364 18.90 0.00 3.86
N GLU A 365 19.93 -0.82 3.60
CA GLU A 365 19.78 -2.15 3.02
C GLU A 365 19.86 -3.17 4.15
N LEU A 366 18.82 -3.99 4.29
CA LEU A 366 18.67 -4.93 5.40
C LEU A 366 18.96 -6.35 4.94
N PRO A 367 19.58 -7.19 5.80
CA PRO A 367 19.79 -8.59 5.48
C PRO A 367 18.47 -9.32 5.31
N THR A 368 18.42 -10.19 4.31
CA THR A 368 17.26 -11.03 4.02
C THR A 368 17.54 -12.49 4.35
N SER A 369 16.48 -13.21 4.68
CA SER A 369 16.56 -14.67 4.88
C SER A 369 16.23 -15.41 3.58
N PRO A 370 16.81 -16.60 3.35
CA PRO A 370 16.40 -17.50 2.29
C PRO A 370 14.89 -17.85 2.36
N SER A 371 14.30 -18.34 1.27
CA SER A 371 12.89 -18.78 1.26
C SER A 371 12.64 -19.88 2.28
N LEU A 372 11.38 -20.09 2.65
CA LEU A 372 11.03 -21.14 3.61
C LEU A 372 11.48 -22.52 3.15
N TYR A 373 11.23 -22.85 1.89
CA TYR A 373 11.63 -24.14 1.31
C TYR A 373 13.16 -24.27 1.21
N GLU A 374 13.86 -23.20 0.84
CA GLU A 374 15.32 -23.19 0.81
C GLU A 374 15.93 -23.45 2.21
N ARG A 375 15.38 -22.84 3.26
CA ARG A 375 15.82 -23.09 4.65
C ARG A 375 15.54 -24.52 5.11
N VAL A 376 14.41 -25.12 4.70
CA VAL A 376 14.04 -26.48 5.09
C VAL A 376 14.83 -27.53 4.31
N MET A 377 15.03 -27.32 3.01
CA MET A 377 15.66 -28.28 2.12
C MET A 377 17.18 -28.15 2.03
N SER A 378 17.72 -26.97 2.39
CA SER A 378 19.14 -26.62 2.26
C SER A 378 19.65 -26.87 0.82
N ASP A 379 20.78 -27.54 0.63
CA ASP A 379 21.38 -27.82 -0.69
C ASP A 379 20.44 -28.59 -1.65
N ARG A 380 19.45 -29.30 -1.11
CA ARG A 380 18.46 -30.01 -1.94
C ARG A 380 17.56 -29.04 -2.73
N PHE A 381 17.31 -27.83 -2.23
CA PHE A 381 16.49 -26.83 -2.90
C PHE A 381 17.10 -26.43 -4.26
N ALA A 382 18.41 -26.25 -4.31
CA ALA A 382 19.11 -25.88 -5.54
C ALA A 382 19.06 -26.96 -6.63
N ARG A 383 18.80 -28.23 -6.25
CA ARG A 383 18.70 -29.36 -7.17
C ARG A 383 17.31 -29.53 -7.78
N LEU A 384 16.30 -28.83 -7.26
CA LEU A 384 14.94 -28.87 -7.81
C LEU A 384 14.90 -28.24 -9.20
N PRO A 385 13.97 -28.69 -10.07
CA PRO A 385 13.72 -28.03 -11.36
C PRO A 385 13.44 -26.52 -11.19
N PRO A 386 13.84 -25.68 -12.16
CA PRO A 386 13.61 -24.24 -12.09
C PRO A 386 12.16 -23.84 -11.84
N GLU A 387 11.20 -24.55 -12.47
CA GLU A 387 9.76 -24.30 -12.34
C GLU A 387 9.26 -24.57 -10.92
N VAL A 388 9.76 -25.65 -10.29
CA VAL A 388 9.43 -25.98 -8.91
C VAL A 388 10.04 -24.95 -7.96
N ARG A 389 11.31 -24.57 -8.17
CA ARG A 389 11.95 -23.53 -7.37
C ARG A 389 11.22 -22.20 -7.47
N ALA A 390 10.78 -21.79 -8.66
CA ALA A 390 10.10 -20.52 -8.89
C ALA A 390 8.81 -20.38 -8.07
N ILE A 391 8.06 -21.48 -7.88
CA ILE A 391 6.84 -21.50 -7.04
C ILE A 391 7.19 -21.36 -5.55
N HIS A 392 8.32 -21.89 -5.11
CA HIS A 392 8.74 -21.91 -3.70
C HIS A 392 9.73 -20.80 -3.33
N ASP A 393 10.18 -20.02 -4.32
CA ASP A 393 11.04 -18.85 -4.11
C ASP A 393 10.22 -17.61 -3.72
N ILE A 394 9.46 -17.72 -2.62
CA ILE A 394 8.57 -16.66 -2.17
C ILE A 394 9.35 -15.63 -1.35
N PHE A 395 9.20 -14.36 -1.72
CA PHE A 395 9.75 -13.23 -1.01
C PHE A 395 8.70 -12.14 -0.86
N ARG A 396 8.07 -12.05 0.31
CA ARG A 396 6.97 -11.17 0.73
C ARG A 396 5.64 -11.46 0.08
N ASP A 397 5.54 -11.42 -1.23
CA ASP A 397 4.31 -11.64 -1.98
C ASP A 397 4.61 -12.35 -3.30
N GLY A 398 3.68 -13.14 -3.77
CA GLY A 398 3.76 -13.83 -5.04
C GLY A 398 2.42 -14.43 -5.44
N GLY A 399 2.29 -14.76 -6.70
CA GLY A 399 1.10 -15.41 -7.23
C GLY A 399 1.46 -16.45 -8.27
N ALA A 400 0.60 -17.47 -8.38
CA ALA A 400 0.65 -18.43 -9.47
C ALA A 400 -0.77 -18.69 -9.98
N ALA A 401 -0.90 -18.92 -11.27
CA ALA A 401 -2.17 -19.22 -11.90
C ALA A 401 -2.05 -20.45 -12.79
N GLY A 402 -3.13 -21.20 -12.91
CA GLY A 402 -3.17 -22.40 -13.73
C GLY A 402 -4.51 -23.11 -13.64
N GLU A 403 -4.49 -24.41 -13.80
CA GLU A 403 -5.69 -25.24 -13.78
C GLU A 403 -5.51 -26.44 -12.85
N ALA A 404 -6.61 -26.88 -12.28
CA ALA A 404 -6.68 -28.09 -11.47
C ALA A 404 -7.88 -28.94 -11.84
N GLU A 405 -7.66 -30.25 -11.91
CA GLU A 405 -8.70 -31.24 -11.92
C GLU A 405 -8.92 -31.78 -10.51
N VAL A 406 -10.15 -31.71 -10.05
CA VAL A 406 -10.53 -32.13 -8.69
C VAL A 406 -11.40 -33.38 -8.76
N THR A 407 -10.97 -34.44 -8.10
CA THR A 407 -11.78 -35.61 -7.84
C THR A 407 -12.36 -35.54 -6.44
N GLY A 408 -13.65 -35.77 -6.32
CA GLY A 408 -14.38 -35.62 -5.07
C GLY A 408 -14.21 -36.73 -4.07
N ALA A 409 -15.00 -36.63 -3.01
CA ALA A 409 -15.01 -37.57 -1.89
C ALA A 409 -15.53 -38.98 -2.29
N ALA A 410 -15.01 -40.00 -1.64
CA ALA A 410 -15.34 -41.39 -1.91
C ALA A 410 -16.75 -41.79 -1.42
N ASN A 411 -17.32 -41.11 -0.45
CA ASN A 411 -18.62 -41.42 0.14
C ASN A 411 -19.26 -40.17 0.80
N PRO A 412 -20.55 -40.22 1.24
CA PRO A 412 -21.24 -39.05 1.80
C PRO A 412 -20.60 -38.46 3.06
N LEU A 413 -20.02 -39.29 3.95
CA LEU A 413 -19.32 -38.81 5.14
C LEU A 413 -18.04 -38.05 4.77
N ALA A 414 -17.27 -38.58 3.84
CA ALA A 414 -16.09 -37.88 3.31
C ALA A 414 -16.48 -36.57 2.61
N ALA A 415 -17.60 -36.53 1.89
CA ALA A 415 -18.11 -35.34 1.23
C ALA A 415 -18.53 -34.27 2.25
N PHE A 416 -19.16 -34.64 3.34
CA PHE A 416 -19.52 -33.72 4.43
C PHE A 416 -18.28 -33.10 5.07
N ILE A 417 -17.25 -33.91 5.38
CA ILE A 417 -15.98 -33.43 5.94
C ILE A 417 -15.27 -32.53 4.95
N ALA A 418 -15.18 -32.91 3.68
CA ALA A 418 -14.57 -32.10 2.62
C ALA A 418 -15.23 -30.70 2.50
N ARG A 419 -16.56 -30.66 2.60
CA ARG A 419 -17.33 -29.40 2.59
C ARG A 419 -17.04 -28.54 3.82
N LEU A 420 -16.93 -29.14 5.00
CA LEU A 420 -16.63 -28.43 6.26
C LEU A 420 -15.22 -27.84 6.23
N VAL A 421 -14.26 -28.53 5.68
CA VAL A 421 -12.87 -28.05 5.49
C VAL A 421 -12.79 -26.97 4.41
N GLY A 422 -13.77 -26.89 3.51
CA GLY A 422 -13.81 -25.89 2.43
C GLY A 422 -13.08 -26.34 1.16
N PHE A 423 -12.88 -27.65 0.95
CA PHE A 423 -12.27 -28.15 -0.27
C PHE A 423 -13.13 -27.87 -1.52
N PRO A 424 -12.50 -27.75 -2.72
CA PRO A 424 -13.20 -27.49 -3.97
C PRO A 424 -14.16 -28.64 -4.35
N GLN A 425 -15.16 -28.30 -5.18
CA GLN A 425 -16.06 -29.29 -5.77
C GLN A 425 -15.33 -30.13 -6.83
N PRO A 426 -15.80 -31.36 -7.13
CA PRO A 426 -15.29 -32.12 -8.27
C PRO A 426 -15.44 -31.38 -9.58
N GLY A 427 -14.45 -31.49 -10.47
CA GLY A 427 -14.45 -30.88 -11.79
C GLY A 427 -13.14 -30.22 -12.16
N ARG A 428 -13.10 -29.54 -13.29
CA ARG A 428 -11.98 -28.71 -13.71
C ARG A 428 -12.20 -27.29 -13.23
N HIS A 429 -11.16 -26.68 -12.66
CA HIS A 429 -11.19 -25.33 -12.12
C HIS A 429 -9.98 -24.53 -12.57
N ARG A 430 -10.18 -23.25 -12.81
CA ARG A 430 -9.07 -22.29 -12.81
C ARG A 430 -8.58 -22.15 -11.37
N LEU A 431 -7.30 -22.34 -11.19
CA LEU A 431 -6.66 -22.24 -9.88
C LEU A 431 -5.78 -20.98 -9.84
N HIS A 432 -5.95 -20.19 -8.80
CA HIS A 432 -5.01 -19.14 -8.45
C HIS A 432 -4.49 -19.35 -7.04
N VAL A 433 -3.18 -19.26 -6.85
CA VAL A 433 -2.56 -19.36 -5.53
C VAL A 433 -1.87 -18.03 -5.22
N HIS A 434 -2.26 -17.42 -4.09
CA HIS A 434 -1.60 -16.25 -3.55
C HIS A 434 -0.67 -16.69 -2.41
N PHE A 435 0.60 -16.41 -2.57
CA PHE A 435 1.65 -16.66 -1.60
C PHE A 435 1.96 -15.37 -0.86
N ARG A 436 2.06 -15.43 0.47
CA ARG A 436 2.46 -14.30 1.29
C ARG A 436 3.42 -14.75 2.37
N GLU A 437 4.58 -14.14 2.42
CA GLU A 437 5.59 -14.36 3.44
C GLU A 437 5.59 -13.20 4.45
N VAL A 438 5.67 -13.52 5.74
CA VAL A 438 5.86 -12.55 6.82
C VAL A 438 6.71 -13.21 7.91
N ASN A 439 7.88 -12.64 8.20
CA ASN A 439 8.79 -13.11 9.26
C ASN A 439 9.13 -14.60 9.14
N GLY A 440 9.46 -15.05 7.94
CA GLY A 440 9.86 -16.42 7.65
C GLY A 440 8.73 -17.45 7.65
N ARG A 441 7.48 -17.00 7.73
CA ARG A 441 6.28 -17.84 7.63
C ARG A 441 5.52 -17.50 6.36
N GLU A 442 5.00 -18.52 5.69
CA GLU A 442 4.22 -18.36 4.48
C GLU A 442 2.74 -18.62 4.73
N SER A 443 1.89 -17.94 3.98
CA SER A 443 0.46 -18.22 3.89
C SER A 443 0.12 -18.47 2.43
N TRP A 444 -0.44 -19.63 2.14
CA TRP A 444 -0.87 -20.02 0.80
C TRP A 444 -2.40 -19.96 0.74
N THR A 445 -2.93 -19.08 -0.07
CA THR A 445 -4.37 -18.99 -0.32
C THR A 445 -4.68 -19.52 -1.71
N ARG A 446 -5.29 -20.69 -1.77
CA ARG A 446 -5.73 -21.34 -3.01
C ARG A 446 -7.16 -20.92 -3.31
N ASP A 447 -7.39 -20.43 -4.51
CA ASP A 447 -8.69 -19.94 -4.99
C ASP A 447 -9.12 -20.75 -6.22
N PHE A 448 -10.10 -21.62 -6.03
CA PHE A 448 -10.73 -22.41 -7.07
C PHE A 448 -12.04 -21.73 -7.47
N GLU A 449 -11.98 -20.70 -8.33
CA GLU A 449 -13.13 -19.96 -8.85
C GLU A 449 -14.09 -19.45 -7.76
N GLY A 450 -13.51 -18.86 -6.68
CA GLY A 450 -14.26 -18.29 -5.55
C GLY A 450 -14.31 -19.19 -4.31
N ARG A 451 -14.06 -20.48 -4.41
CA ARG A 451 -13.81 -21.34 -3.25
C ARG A 451 -12.37 -21.21 -2.80
N ARG A 452 -12.20 -20.72 -1.59
CA ARG A 452 -10.88 -20.40 -1.04
C ARG A 452 -10.60 -21.19 0.21
N PHE A 453 -9.41 -21.80 0.25
CA PHE A 453 -8.86 -22.30 1.49
C PHE A 453 -7.42 -21.84 1.67
N ARG A 454 -7.00 -21.72 2.93
CA ARG A 454 -5.70 -21.19 3.30
C ARG A 454 -4.97 -22.13 4.23
N SER A 455 -3.69 -22.29 3.98
CA SER A 455 -2.74 -22.90 4.91
C SER A 455 -1.67 -21.89 5.34
N HIS A 456 -1.04 -22.19 6.47
CA HIS A 456 0.10 -21.45 6.98
C HIS A 456 1.28 -22.39 7.11
N LEU A 457 2.40 -22.02 6.51
CA LEU A 457 3.61 -22.81 6.49
C LEU A 457 4.70 -22.13 7.34
N SER A 458 5.48 -22.96 8.03
CA SER A 458 6.59 -22.50 8.87
C SER A 458 7.64 -23.59 8.96
N GLN A 459 8.85 -23.24 9.39
CA GLN A 459 9.90 -24.20 9.69
C GLN A 459 9.89 -24.58 11.16
N GLN A 460 10.03 -25.89 11.45
CA GLN A 460 10.31 -26.40 12.80
C GLN A 460 11.44 -27.44 12.74
N GLY A 461 12.62 -27.01 13.15
CA GLY A 461 13.83 -27.80 12.92
C GLY A 461 14.06 -28.05 11.43
N ARG A 462 14.18 -29.31 11.03
CA ARG A 462 14.36 -29.73 9.64
C ARG A 462 13.05 -29.90 8.85
N TRP A 463 11.88 -29.73 9.48
CA TRP A 463 10.61 -30.01 8.87
C TRP A 463 9.89 -28.74 8.41
N LEU A 464 9.18 -28.86 7.29
CA LEU A 464 8.13 -27.93 6.91
C LEU A 464 6.88 -28.26 7.72
N VAL A 465 6.33 -27.29 8.43
CA VAL A 465 5.08 -27.46 9.19
C VAL A 465 3.98 -26.68 8.50
N GLU A 466 2.97 -27.38 8.01
CA GLU A 466 1.77 -26.79 7.44
C GLU A 466 0.61 -26.87 8.43
N ARG A 467 -0.12 -25.77 8.56
CA ARG A 467 -1.28 -25.63 9.45
C ARG A 467 -2.55 -25.29 8.69
N PHE A 468 -3.59 -26.09 8.91
CA PHE A 468 -4.96 -25.87 8.47
C PHE A 468 -5.89 -25.79 9.69
N GLY A 469 -6.36 -24.59 10.05
CA GLY A 469 -7.18 -24.41 11.24
C GLY A 469 -6.52 -25.03 12.49
N PRO A 470 -7.14 -26.02 13.16
CA PRO A 470 -6.57 -26.69 14.33
C PRO A 470 -5.52 -27.76 13.97
N PHE A 471 -5.46 -28.19 12.71
CA PHE A 471 -4.57 -29.28 12.26
C PHE A 471 -3.19 -28.75 11.92
N ARG A 472 -2.14 -29.47 12.32
CA ARG A 472 -0.74 -29.22 11.97
C ARG A 472 -0.10 -30.50 11.47
N PHE A 473 0.68 -30.38 10.40
CA PHE A 473 1.37 -31.48 9.75
C PHE A 473 2.83 -31.11 9.55
N ALA A 474 3.74 -31.95 9.98
CA ALA A 474 5.18 -31.80 9.74
C ALA A 474 5.60 -32.72 8.61
N PHE A 475 6.24 -32.18 7.60
CA PHE A 475 6.70 -32.88 6.41
C PHE A 475 8.22 -32.86 6.32
N ASP A 476 8.82 -33.98 5.94
CA ASP A 476 10.10 -34.02 5.27
C ASP A 476 9.88 -33.78 3.77
N LEU A 477 10.84 -33.14 3.12
CA LEU A 477 10.79 -32.78 1.72
C LEU A 477 11.93 -33.46 0.95
N PRO A 478 11.84 -34.78 0.69
CA PRO A 478 12.76 -35.39 -0.26
C PRO A 478 12.53 -34.80 -1.65
N GLY A 479 13.62 -34.37 -2.28
CA GLY A 479 13.59 -33.77 -3.61
C GLY A 479 14.87 -34.05 -4.36
N ASP A 480 14.74 -34.13 -5.67
CA ASP A 480 15.83 -34.37 -6.61
C ASP A 480 15.67 -33.50 -7.87
N GLY A 481 16.43 -33.79 -8.92
CA GLY A 481 16.34 -33.09 -10.21
C GLY A 481 14.99 -33.24 -10.94
N ARG A 482 14.07 -34.06 -10.46
CA ARG A 482 12.73 -34.27 -11.05
C ARG A 482 11.64 -33.49 -10.31
N GLY A 483 11.80 -33.27 -9.00
CA GLY A 483 10.81 -32.58 -8.20
C GLY A 483 10.95 -32.84 -6.71
N LEU A 484 9.87 -32.62 -5.97
CA LEU A 484 9.80 -32.89 -4.53
C LEU A 484 8.55 -33.68 -4.15
N THR A 485 8.63 -34.33 -3.01
CA THR A 485 7.50 -35.04 -2.39
C THR A 485 7.36 -34.57 -0.94
N MET A 486 6.12 -34.36 -0.48
CA MET A 486 5.83 -34.04 0.90
C MET A 486 5.52 -35.31 1.68
N VAL A 487 6.45 -35.75 2.54
CA VAL A 487 6.32 -36.98 3.33
C VAL A 487 6.01 -36.66 4.78
N MET A 488 4.77 -36.94 5.22
CA MET A 488 4.31 -36.62 6.58
C MET A 488 5.10 -37.43 7.61
N GLN A 489 5.64 -36.72 8.61
CA GLN A 489 6.43 -37.27 9.71
C GLN A 489 5.71 -37.20 11.04
N ARG A 490 4.90 -36.16 11.26
CA ARG A 490 4.14 -35.92 12.49
C ARG A 490 2.89 -35.11 12.18
N TRP A 491 1.90 -35.24 13.07
CA TRP A 491 0.71 -34.39 13.00
C TRP A 491 0.09 -34.16 14.37
N TRP A 492 -0.73 -33.09 14.47
CA TRP A 492 -1.38 -32.66 15.70
C TRP A 492 -2.78 -32.11 15.43
N ILE A 493 -3.64 -32.23 16.44
CA ILE A 493 -4.90 -31.46 16.53
C ILE A 493 -4.75 -30.50 17.72
N GLY A 494 -4.71 -29.19 17.47
CA GLY A 494 -4.37 -28.20 18.49
C GLY A 494 -2.97 -28.47 19.07
N PRO A 495 -2.84 -28.62 20.40
CA PRO A 495 -1.58 -28.97 21.03
C PRO A 495 -1.27 -30.49 21.07
N LEU A 496 -2.27 -31.34 20.79
CA LEU A 496 -2.20 -32.79 20.99
C LEU A 496 -1.53 -33.49 19.81
N PRO A 497 -0.37 -34.15 20.00
CA PRO A 497 0.24 -35.01 18.98
C PRO A 497 -0.56 -36.32 18.83
N LEU A 498 -0.69 -36.79 17.60
CA LEU A 498 -1.44 -38.00 17.27
C LEU A 498 -0.58 -39.01 16.53
N PRO A 499 -0.86 -40.33 16.67
CA PRO A 499 -0.16 -41.36 15.94
C PRO A 499 -0.34 -41.26 14.42
N LEU A 500 0.71 -41.59 13.65
CA LEU A 500 0.71 -41.48 12.19
C LEU A 500 -0.35 -42.39 11.51
N TRP A 501 -0.76 -43.48 12.13
CA TRP A 501 -1.78 -44.34 11.58
C TRP A 501 -3.18 -43.72 11.54
N LEU A 502 -3.42 -42.69 12.36
CA LEU A 502 -4.62 -41.83 12.31
C LEU A 502 -4.47 -40.64 11.37
N ALA A 503 -3.27 -40.40 10.86
CA ALA A 503 -3.01 -39.25 10.01
C ALA A 503 -3.79 -39.31 8.68
N PRO A 504 -4.18 -38.15 8.13
CA PRO A 504 -4.58 -38.10 6.73
C PRO A 504 -3.49 -38.71 5.83
N ARG A 505 -3.89 -39.60 4.93
CA ARG A 505 -3.00 -40.09 3.90
C ARG A 505 -2.90 -39.00 2.82
N SER A 506 -1.76 -38.32 2.77
CA SER A 506 -1.48 -37.31 1.77
C SER A 506 0.00 -37.39 1.44
N THR A 507 0.31 -37.81 0.24
CA THR A 507 1.67 -37.76 -0.31
C THR A 507 1.62 -36.83 -1.52
N ALA A 508 1.73 -35.52 -1.25
CA ALA A 508 1.74 -34.52 -2.30
C ALA A 508 3.06 -34.61 -3.10
N ARG A 509 2.95 -34.57 -4.41
CA ARG A 509 4.08 -34.57 -5.34
C ARG A 509 4.06 -33.30 -6.18
N GLU A 510 5.24 -32.77 -6.45
CA GLU A 510 5.44 -31.56 -7.24
C GLU A 510 6.62 -31.79 -8.18
N TRP A 511 6.43 -31.50 -9.48
CA TRP A 511 7.45 -31.72 -10.51
C TRP A 511 7.36 -30.69 -11.61
N ALA A 512 8.35 -30.67 -12.49
CA ALA A 512 8.33 -29.89 -13.72
C ALA A 512 8.02 -30.78 -14.92
N GLU A 513 7.10 -30.35 -15.76
CA GLU A 513 6.72 -31.01 -17.01
C GLU A 513 6.29 -29.93 -18.01
N ASP A 514 6.71 -30.03 -19.27
CA ASP A 514 6.40 -29.06 -20.33
C ASP A 514 6.68 -27.59 -19.96
N GLY A 515 7.75 -27.34 -19.18
CA GLY A 515 8.12 -25.99 -18.72
C GLY A 515 7.19 -25.39 -17.66
N ARG A 516 6.35 -26.23 -17.01
CA ARG A 516 5.39 -25.82 -15.98
C ARG A 516 5.61 -26.59 -14.69
N PHE A 517 5.20 -25.95 -13.60
CA PHE A 517 5.08 -26.61 -12.31
C PHE A 517 3.79 -27.44 -12.27
N HIS A 518 3.92 -28.73 -11.99
CA HIS A 518 2.81 -29.66 -11.80
C HIS A 518 2.71 -30.09 -10.34
N PHE A 519 1.50 -30.39 -9.91
CA PHE A 519 1.22 -30.88 -8.57
C PHE A 519 0.18 -31.99 -8.58
N ASP A 520 0.30 -32.92 -7.62
CA ASP A 520 -0.63 -33.98 -7.37
C ASP A 520 -0.81 -34.14 -5.84
N VAL A 521 -2.01 -33.87 -5.34
CA VAL A 521 -2.31 -33.77 -3.91
C VAL A 521 -3.53 -34.63 -3.56
N PRO A 522 -3.34 -35.93 -3.28
CA PRO A 522 -4.38 -36.79 -2.72
C PRO A 522 -4.54 -36.52 -1.22
N ILE A 523 -5.77 -36.44 -0.73
CA ILE A 523 -6.10 -36.34 0.70
C ILE A 523 -7.17 -37.34 1.04
N ALA A 524 -6.84 -38.31 1.88
CA ALA A 524 -7.76 -39.32 2.36
C ALA A 524 -7.62 -39.49 3.88
N LEU A 525 -8.72 -39.81 4.56
CA LEU A 525 -8.70 -40.16 5.98
C LEU A 525 -8.72 -41.69 6.15
N PRO A 526 -8.00 -42.23 7.15
CA PRO A 526 -8.13 -43.64 7.52
C PRO A 526 -9.60 -43.97 7.81
N LEU A 527 -10.08 -45.15 7.38
CA LEU A 527 -11.44 -45.67 7.55
C LEU A 527 -12.54 -44.87 6.83
N ILE A 528 -12.33 -43.62 6.45
CA ILE A 528 -13.32 -42.76 5.78
C ILE A 528 -13.09 -42.77 4.26
N GLY A 529 -11.84 -42.86 3.81
CA GLY A 529 -11.50 -42.80 2.39
C GLY A 529 -11.12 -41.43 1.88
N GLN A 530 -11.11 -41.25 0.57
CA GLN A 530 -10.72 -40.01 -0.09
C GLN A 530 -11.67 -38.86 0.26
N LEU A 531 -11.12 -37.73 0.70
CA LEU A 531 -11.83 -36.48 0.89
C LEU A 531 -11.82 -35.65 -0.38
N VAL A 532 -10.64 -35.48 -0.97
CA VAL A 532 -10.40 -34.75 -2.20
C VAL A 532 -9.08 -35.20 -2.79
N HIS A 533 -8.99 -35.17 -4.10
CA HIS A 533 -7.74 -35.31 -4.83
C HIS A 533 -7.71 -34.22 -5.90
N TYR A 534 -6.72 -33.36 -5.87
CA TYR A 534 -6.55 -32.33 -6.89
C TYR A 534 -5.15 -32.38 -7.48
N ARG A 535 -5.11 -32.37 -8.79
CA ARG A 535 -3.89 -32.37 -9.59
C ARG A 535 -3.98 -31.29 -10.67
N GLY A 536 -2.86 -30.78 -11.10
CA GLY A 536 -2.86 -29.75 -12.11
C GLY A 536 -1.50 -29.12 -12.30
N TRP A 537 -1.52 -27.93 -12.87
CA TRP A 537 -0.32 -27.17 -13.13
C TRP A 537 -0.49 -25.69 -12.71
N LEU A 538 0.63 -25.04 -12.44
CA LEU A 538 0.71 -23.61 -12.15
C LEU A 538 1.90 -23.00 -12.88
N GLU A 539 1.73 -21.77 -13.29
CA GLU A 539 2.81 -20.89 -13.72
C GLU A 539 2.89 -19.70 -12.75
N PRO A 540 4.10 -19.25 -12.37
CA PRO A 540 4.23 -18.01 -11.63
C PRO A 540 3.57 -16.87 -12.42
N ALA A 541 2.61 -16.20 -11.84
CA ALA A 541 1.97 -15.06 -12.49
C ALA A 541 2.92 -13.85 -12.45
N GLY A 542 3.13 -13.19 -13.61
CA GLY A 542 3.91 -11.96 -13.70
C GLY A 542 5.43 -12.13 -13.87
N ILE A 543 5.88 -13.24 -14.44
CA ILE A 543 7.24 -13.39 -14.99
C ILE A 543 7.24 -12.96 -16.44
#